data_7475b9c8e82a5fb1bf8c0128b4d2f47b
#
_entry.id   7475b9c8e82a5fb1bf8c0128b4d2f47b
#
_cell.length_a   1.000
_cell.length_b   1.000
_cell.length_c   1.000
_cell.angle_alpha   90.00
_cell.angle_beta   90.00
_cell.angle_gamma   90.00
#
_symmetry.space_group_name_H-M   'P 1'
#
loop_
_entity.id
_entity.type
_entity.pdbx_description
1 polymer ?
#
loop_
_entity_poly.entity_id
_entity_poly.type
_entity_poly.pdbx_seq_one_letter_code
_entity_poly.pdbx_strand_id
1 'polypeptide(L)'
;PYRRQRQMCIRDRDLPLNATEDMLFGSIDIEYAVSKGERRFSPGILSRATGNILYIDEANLLRQELLTAVLDANASGINQVERDGISFTHSVSYTVIGTMNPEEGVLPGHILDRFGMYVDSQSEKDVVIRTEIIRRSLACGSDIQSFRNSYFDETEKLAAKIALARSIVEEIEVSEAMMQLAAQMCAQAFCAGHRAEIYLLEAAKAIAALAERNYVLPKDVEEAAMFVLPHRMRKPPEQQQEDPEQQEEEQPDENEQQDQDED
;
A
#
# COMPACT_ATOMS: atom_id res chain seq x y z
N PRO A 1 32.94 -4.05 -11.84
CA PRO A 1 32.14 -3.74 -10.66
C PRO A 1 30.65 -3.68 -10.97
N TYR A 2 30.22 -3.13 -12.10
CA TYR A 2 28.81 -3.00 -12.51
C TYR A 2 28.05 -4.32 -12.66
N ARG A 3 28.72 -5.45 -12.89
CA ARG A 3 28.05 -6.74 -13.11
C ARG A 3 27.57 -7.41 -11.81
N ARG A 4 28.19 -7.15 -10.64
CA ARG A 4 27.73 -7.72 -9.36
C ARG A 4 26.51 -7.00 -8.79
N GLN A 5 26.36 -5.70 -9.02
CA GLN A 5 25.15 -4.96 -8.65
C GLN A 5 23.90 -5.40 -9.45
N ARG A 6 24.06 -5.96 -10.64
CA ARG A 6 22.95 -6.45 -11.47
C ARG A 6 22.22 -7.67 -10.90
N GLN A 7 22.79 -8.40 -9.94
CA GLN A 7 22.14 -9.58 -9.34
C GLN A 7 21.30 -9.25 -8.09
N MET A 8 21.44 -8.05 -7.52
CA MET A 8 20.59 -7.56 -6.42
C MET A 8 19.81 -6.29 -6.75
N CYS A 9 19.83 -5.82 -7.98
CA CYS A 9 19.08 -4.64 -8.38
C CYS A 9 17.61 -5.00 -8.55
N ILE A 10 16.83 -4.70 -7.52
CA ILE A 10 15.40 -4.41 -7.68
C ILE A 10 15.35 -3.31 -8.75
N ARG A 11 14.69 -3.56 -9.86
CA ARG A 11 14.48 -2.56 -10.91
C ARG A 11 13.18 -1.86 -10.62
N ASP A 12 13.27 -0.57 -10.35
CA ASP A 12 12.09 0.26 -10.28
C ASP A 12 11.44 0.31 -11.66
N ARG A 13 10.12 0.21 -11.67
CA ARG A 13 9.29 0.43 -12.85
C ARG A 13 8.35 1.56 -12.53
N ASP A 14 8.56 2.68 -13.19
CA ASP A 14 7.67 3.82 -13.07
C ASP A 14 6.39 3.54 -13.82
N LEU A 15 5.27 3.81 -13.16
CA LEU A 15 3.96 3.80 -13.78
C LEU A 15 3.60 5.23 -14.19
N PRO A 16 3.52 5.53 -15.49
CA PRO A 16 3.14 6.87 -15.93
C PRO A 16 1.66 7.15 -15.62
N LEU A 17 1.32 8.39 -15.25
CA LEU A 17 -0.05 8.81 -14.92
C LEU A 17 -1.03 8.63 -16.10
N ASN A 18 -0.55 8.72 -17.32
CA ASN A 18 -1.34 8.48 -18.54
C ASN A 18 -1.32 7.01 -18.98
N ALA A 19 -0.94 6.07 -18.11
CA ALA A 19 -0.95 4.65 -18.45
C ALA A 19 -2.34 4.21 -18.91
N THR A 20 -2.34 3.39 -19.94
CA THR A 20 -3.55 2.69 -20.41
C THR A 20 -3.59 1.28 -19.83
N GLU A 21 -4.76 0.66 -19.85
CA GLU A 21 -4.89 -0.74 -19.44
C GLU A 21 -3.96 -1.67 -20.24
N ASP A 22 -3.81 -1.43 -21.55
CA ASP A 22 -2.92 -2.20 -22.41
C ASP A 22 -1.46 -2.11 -21.98
N MET A 23 -1.02 -0.91 -21.59
CA MET A 23 0.34 -0.72 -21.06
C MET A 23 0.54 -1.45 -19.73
N LEU A 24 -0.48 -1.47 -18.88
CA LEU A 24 -0.43 -2.09 -17.55
C LEU A 24 -0.48 -3.60 -17.62
N PHE A 25 -1.59 -4.12 -18.14
CA PHE A 25 -1.92 -5.53 -18.09
C PHE A 25 -1.31 -6.32 -19.25
N GLY A 26 -1.06 -5.64 -20.36
CA GLY A 26 -0.61 -6.23 -21.63
C GLY A 26 -1.71 -6.22 -22.68
N SER A 27 -1.31 -6.46 -23.92
CA SER A 27 -2.18 -6.44 -25.10
C SER A 27 -1.78 -7.50 -26.11
N ILE A 28 -2.55 -7.61 -27.20
CA ILE A 28 -2.19 -8.43 -28.33
C ILE A 28 -1.15 -7.68 -29.17
N ASP A 29 -0.08 -8.37 -29.57
CA ASP A 29 0.91 -7.88 -30.52
C ASP A 29 0.30 -7.84 -31.92
N ILE A 30 -0.22 -6.67 -32.29
CA ILE A 30 -0.91 -6.46 -33.58
C ILE A 30 0.06 -6.63 -34.76
N GLU A 31 1.30 -6.18 -34.61
CA GLU A 31 2.31 -6.29 -35.71
C GLU A 31 2.63 -7.75 -35.98
N TYR A 32 2.80 -8.54 -34.93
CA TYR A 32 3.01 -9.98 -35.06
C TYR A 32 1.79 -10.69 -35.66
N ALA A 33 0.59 -10.34 -35.21
CA ALA A 33 -0.66 -10.91 -35.70
C ALA A 33 -0.86 -10.64 -37.20
N VAL A 34 -0.58 -9.42 -37.66
CA VAL A 34 -0.70 -9.04 -39.06
C VAL A 34 0.41 -9.71 -39.94
N SER A 35 1.64 -9.81 -39.43
CA SER A 35 2.77 -10.34 -40.20
C SER A 35 2.79 -11.86 -40.27
N LYS A 36 2.32 -12.55 -39.23
CA LYS A 36 2.40 -14.02 -39.13
C LYS A 36 1.06 -14.74 -39.13
N GLY A 37 -0.05 -13.99 -39.05
CA GLY A 37 -1.39 -14.58 -38.93
C GLY A 37 -1.67 -15.26 -37.58
N GLU A 38 -0.78 -15.12 -36.61
CA GLU A 38 -0.88 -15.71 -35.27
C GLU A 38 -0.98 -14.63 -34.21
N ARG A 39 -1.83 -14.85 -33.23
CA ARG A 39 -2.00 -13.91 -32.12
C ARG A 39 -0.95 -14.18 -31.05
N ARG A 40 -0.20 -13.16 -30.65
CA ARG A 40 0.79 -13.21 -29.59
C ARG A 40 0.47 -12.18 -28.53
N PHE A 41 0.57 -12.58 -27.25
CA PHE A 41 0.41 -11.66 -26.13
C PHE A 41 1.70 -10.87 -25.89
N SER A 42 1.58 -9.54 -25.78
CA SER A 42 2.65 -8.62 -25.38
C SER A 42 2.50 -8.26 -23.89
N PRO A 43 3.43 -8.68 -23.02
CA PRO A 43 3.34 -8.44 -21.58
C PRO A 43 3.40 -6.95 -21.23
N GLY A 44 2.51 -6.52 -20.33
CA GLY A 44 2.47 -5.16 -19.80
C GLY A 44 3.49 -4.86 -18.70
N ILE A 45 3.31 -3.69 -18.06
CA ILE A 45 4.20 -3.20 -16.99
C ILE A 45 4.15 -4.16 -15.78
N LEU A 46 2.96 -4.69 -15.40
CA LEU A 46 2.81 -5.57 -14.24
C LEU A 46 3.63 -6.86 -14.38
N SER A 47 3.65 -7.45 -15.57
CA SER A 47 4.49 -8.61 -15.85
C SER A 47 5.98 -8.30 -15.69
N ARG A 48 6.40 -7.13 -16.16
CA ARG A 48 7.80 -6.67 -16.09
C ARG A 48 8.21 -6.22 -14.68
N ALA A 49 7.24 -5.83 -13.84
CA ALA A 49 7.46 -5.46 -12.45
C ALA A 49 7.60 -6.68 -11.52
N THR A 50 7.22 -7.88 -11.98
CA THR A 50 7.28 -9.11 -11.17
C THR A 50 8.68 -9.34 -10.59
N GLY A 51 8.76 -9.57 -9.27
CA GLY A 51 10.00 -9.68 -8.51
C GLY A 51 10.71 -8.37 -8.21
N ASN A 52 10.10 -7.22 -8.53
CA ASN A 52 10.68 -5.89 -8.41
C ASN A 52 9.73 -4.91 -7.70
N ILE A 53 10.03 -3.61 -7.78
CA ILE A 53 9.19 -2.52 -7.27
C ILE A 53 8.43 -1.89 -8.43
N LEU A 54 7.12 -1.70 -8.24
CA LEU A 54 6.27 -0.85 -9.07
C LEU A 54 6.10 0.49 -8.35
N TYR A 55 6.71 1.54 -8.90
CA TYR A 55 6.65 2.88 -8.35
C TYR A 55 5.55 3.68 -9.06
N ILE A 56 4.68 4.30 -8.29
CA ILE A 56 3.57 5.13 -8.77
C ILE A 56 3.74 6.51 -8.16
N ASP A 57 4.26 7.44 -8.96
CA ASP A 57 4.35 8.83 -8.52
C ASP A 57 2.98 9.49 -8.61
N GLU A 58 2.62 10.26 -7.60
CA GLU A 58 1.31 10.94 -7.50
C GLU A 58 0.14 9.97 -7.73
N ALA A 59 0.12 8.87 -6.99
CA ALA A 59 -0.89 7.81 -7.14
C ALA A 59 -2.35 8.32 -7.00
N ASN A 60 -2.56 9.46 -6.32
CA ASN A 60 -3.86 10.12 -6.21
C ASN A 60 -4.35 10.73 -7.52
N LEU A 61 -3.47 11.00 -8.48
CA LEU A 61 -3.82 11.51 -9.82
C LEU A 61 -4.05 10.39 -10.84
N LEU A 62 -3.65 9.15 -10.52
CA LEU A 62 -3.95 8.00 -11.38
C LEU A 62 -5.44 7.69 -11.32
N ARG A 63 -6.03 7.24 -12.44
CA ARG A 63 -7.43 6.77 -12.46
C ARG A 63 -7.63 5.67 -11.42
N GLN A 64 -8.64 5.83 -10.57
CA GLN A 64 -8.89 4.93 -9.42
C GLN A 64 -9.12 3.48 -9.85
N GLU A 65 -9.76 3.27 -11.01
CA GLU A 65 -9.99 1.94 -11.58
C GLU A 65 -8.67 1.22 -11.89
N LEU A 66 -7.70 1.95 -12.48
CA LEU A 66 -6.38 1.39 -12.78
C LEU A 66 -5.58 1.09 -11.52
N LEU A 67 -5.57 2.02 -10.56
CA LEU A 67 -4.89 1.81 -9.29
C LEU A 67 -5.48 0.61 -8.53
N THR A 68 -6.81 0.51 -8.50
CA THR A 68 -7.50 -0.61 -7.88
C THR A 68 -7.11 -1.92 -8.55
N ALA A 69 -7.14 -1.99 -9.87
CA ALA A 69 -6.80 -3.19 -10.62
C ALA A 69 -5.32 -3.60 -10.45
N VAL A 70 -4.39 -2.63 -10.34
CA VAL A 70 -2.98 -2.89 -10.00
C VAL A 70 -2.85 -3.52 -8.61
N LEU A 71 -3.55 -2.95 -7.61
CA LEU A 71 -3.51 -3.47 -6.23
C LEU A 71 -4.18 -4.84 -6.12
N ASP A 72 -5.28 -5.08 -6.87
CA ASP A 72 -5.96 -6.38 -6.90
C ASP A 72 -5.13 -7.47 -7.57
N ALA A 73 -4.47 -7.17 -8.68
CA ALA A 73 -3.57 -8.10 -9.33
C ALA A 73 -2.40 -8.49 -8.41
N ASN A 74 -1.85 -7.55 -7.66
CA ASN A 74 -0.81 -7.83 -6.67
C ASN A 74 -1.32 -8.68 -5.50
N ALA A 75 -2.50 -8.38 -4.98
CA ALA A 75 -3.10 -9.10 -3.87
C ALA A 75 -3.50 -10.53 -4.23
N SER A 76 -3.99 -10.75 -5.46
CA SER A 76 -4.34 -12.09 -5.98
C SER A 76 -3.12 -12.89 -6.45
N GLY A 77 -2.00 -12.22 -6.71
CA GLY A 77 -0.82 -12.83 -7.32
C GLY A 77 -1.00 -13.20 -8.79
N ILE A 78 -2.08 -12.76 -9.42
CA ILE A 78 -2.46 -13.15 -10.80
C ILE A 78 -2.90 -11.92 -11.57
N ASN A 79 -2.37 -11.78 -12.78
CA ASN A 79 -2.89 -10.86 -13.78
C ASN A 79 -3.64 -11.66 -14.84
N GLN A 80 -4.94 -11.40 -14.98
CA GLN A 80 -5.81 -12.02 -15.98
C GLN A 80 -6.28 -10.96 -16.98
N VAL A 81 -6.02 -11.21 -18.25
CA VAL A 81 -6.42 -10.33 -19.36
C VAL A 81 -7.33 -11.10 -20.31
N GLU A 82 -8.56 -10.62 -20.44
CA GLU A 82 -9.56 -11.20 -21.36
C GLU A 82 -9.91 -10.14 -22.41
N ARG A 83 -9.43 -10.32 -23.63
CA ARG A 83 -9.68 -9.39 -24.76
C ARG A 83 -9.78 -10.12 -26.09
N ASP A 84 -10.71 -9.71 -26.93
CA ASP A 84 -10.86 -10.19 -28.30
C ASP A 84 -10.91 -11.73 -28.43
N GLY A 85 -11.50 -12.40 -27.41
CA GLY A 85 -11.60 -13.86 -27.37
C GLY A 85 -10.29 -14.57 -26.96
N ILE A 86 -9.32 -13.85 -26.44
CA ILE A 86 -8.10 -14.40 -25.83
C ILE A 86 -8.18 -14.18 -24.33
N SER A 87 -7.98 -15.25 -23.57
CA SER A 87 -7.72 -15.22 -22.13
C SER A 87 -6.23 -15.51 -21.90
N PHE A 88 -5.54 -14.59 -21.26
CA PHE A 88 -4.15 -14.76 -20.88
C PHE A 88 -4.01 -14.51 -19.39
N THR A 89 -3.42 -15.49 -18.69
CA THR A 89 -3.21 -15.43 -17.25
C THR A 89 -1.75 -15.67 -16.93
N HIS A 90 -1.17 -14.82 -16.09
CA HIS A 90 0.20 -15.02 -15.59
C HIS A 90 0.33 -14.57 -14.14
N SER A 91 1.26 -15.19 -13.43
CA SER A 91 1.55 -14.82 -12.04
C SER A 91 2.27 -13.48 -12.00
N VAL A 92 1.89 -12.65 -11.02
CA VAL A 92 2.53 -11.38 -10.71
C VAL A 92 2.83 -11.32 -9.21
N SER A 93 3.98 -10.72 -8.87
CA SER A 93 4.36 -10.46 -7.49
C SER A 93 5.32 -9.27 -7.50
N TYR A 94 4.88 -8.12 -7.00
CA TYR A 94 5.67 -6.90 -6.96
C TYR A 94 5.35 -6.11 -5.71
N THR A 95 6.31 -5.28 -5.27
CA THR A 95 6.05 -4.32 -4.20
C THR A 95 5.57 -3.01 -4.80
N VAL A 96 4.40 -2.52 -4.38
CA VAL A 96 3.89 -1.22 -4.80
C VAL A 96 4.40 -0.14 -3.86
N ILE A 97 5.01 0.91 -4.41
CA ILE A 97 5.33 2.14 -3.71
C ILE A 97 4.60 3.27 -4.41
N GLY A 98 3.67 3.92 -3.72
CA GLY A 98 2.94 5.09 -4.21
C GLY A 98 3.32 6.34 -3.43
N THR A 99 3.53 7.46 -4.12
CA THR A 99 3.57 8.78 -3.50
C THR A 99 2.22 9.48 -3.67
N MET A 100 1.95 10.42 -2.82
CA MET A 100 0.73 11.23 -2.87
C MET A 100 1.04 12.64 -2.34
N ASN A 101 0.58 13.66 -3.04
CA ASN A 101 0.53 15.01 -2.52
C ASN A 101 -0.90 15.30 -2.02
N PRO A 102 -1.13 15.43 -0.70
CA PRO A 102 -2.46 15.67 -0.16
C PRO A 102 -3.12 16.97 -0.64
N GLU A 103 -2.35 17.96 -1.10
CA GLU A 103 -2.87 19.21 -1.66
C GLU A 103 -3.59 19.01 -3.00
N GLU A 104 -3.22 17.98 -3.75
CA GLU A 104 -3.80 17.61 -5.05
C GLU A 104 -4.94 16.60 -4.93
N GLY A 105 -5.27 16.22 -3.71
CA GLY A 105 -6.32 15.26 -3.39
C GLY A 105 -5.80 14.04 -2.62
N VAL A 106 -6.71 13.39 -1.93
CA VAL A 106 -6.40 12.21 -1.09
C VAL A 106 -7.08 10.99 -1.68
N LEU A 107 -6.37 9.88 -1.70
CA LEU A 107 -6.93 8.59 -2.09
C LEU A 107 -8.08 8.20 -1.15
N PRO A 108 -9.18 7.63 -1.68
CA PRO A 108 -10.27 7.10 -0.86
C PRO A 108 -9.77 6.07 0.15
N GLY A 109 -10.38 6.05 1.34
CA GLY A 109 -9.96 5.19 2.44
C GLY A 109 -9.91 3.69 2.09
N HIS A 110 -10.81 3.22 1.22
CA HIS A 110 -10.83 1.82 0.78
C HIS A 110 -9.64 1.45 -0.14
N ILE A 111 -9.05 2.43 -0.82
CA ILE A 111 -7.81 2.24 -1.61
C ILE A 111 -6.60 2.35 -0.68
N LEU A 112 -6.58 3.33 0.23
CA LEU A 112 -5.52 3.48 1.22
C LEU A 112 -5.36 2.24 2.09
N ASP A 113 -6.46 1.59 2.49
CA ASP A 113 -6.45 0.35 3.28
C ASP A 113 -5.72 -0.82 2.58
N ARG A 114 -5.55 -0.76 1.26
CA ARG A 114 -4.82 -1.78 0.50
C ARG A 114 -3.30 -1.63 0.56
N PHE A 115 -2.80 -0.43 0.89
CA PHE A 115 -1.39 -0.22 1.16
C PHE A 115 -1.05 -0.71 2.58
N GLY A 116 -0.04 -1.55 2.70
CA GLY A 116 0.36 -2.13 3.99
C GLY A 116 0.86 -1.08 4.97
N MET A 117 1.65 -0.12 4.50
CA MET A 117 2.29 0.91 5.30
C MET A 117 2.08 2.31 4.70
N TYR A 118 2.14 3.31 5.56
CA TYR A 118 2.04 4.73 5.23
C TYR A 118 3.14 5.50 5.95
N VAL A 119 3.76 6.45 5.25
CA VAL A 119 4.76 7.35 5.82
C VAL A 119 4.38 8.77 5.47
N ASP A 120 4.20 9.61 6.49
CA ASP A 120 4.02 11.04 6.30
C ASP A 120 5.39 11.72 6.22
N SER A 121 5.70 12.28 5.05
CA SER A 121 6.97 12.97 4.80
C SER A 121 6.82 14.46 5.10
N GLN A 122 7.31 14.87 6.25
CA GLN A 122 7.30 16.27 6.66
C GLN A 122 8.65 16.95 6.39
N SER A 123 8.58 18.26 6.16
CA SER A 123 9.79 19.08 6.06
C SER A 123 10.55 19.11 7.38
N GLU A 124 11.86 18.87 7.32
CA GLU A 124 12.73 18.98 8.49
C GLU A 124 12.71 20.41 9.06
N LYS A 125 12.59 20.53 10.38
CA LYS A 125 12.53 21.84 11.07
C LYS A 125 13.86 22.23 11.70
N ASP A 126 14.70 21.27 12.04
CA ASP A 126 16.00 21.51 12.63
C ASP A 126 16.96 22.15 11.61
N VAL A 127 17.48 23.35 11.94
CA VAL A 127 18.37 24.12 11.07
C VAL A 127 19.70 23.37 10.82
N VAL A 128 20.19 22.61 11.79
CA VAL A 128 21.45 21.85 11.65
C VAL A 128 21.26 20.74 10.62
N ILE A 129 20.16 19.99 10.73
CA ILE A 129 19.81 18.92 9.79
C ILE A 129 19.55 19.50 8.39
N ARG A 130 18.81 20.62 8.28
CA ARG A 130 18.59 21.31 7.01
C ARG A 130 19.90 21.74 6.35
N THR A 131 20.85 22.26 7.14
CA THR A 131 22.18 22.63 6.63
C THR A 131 22.94 21.43 6.10
N GLU A 132 22.85 20.29 6.78
CA GLU A 132 23.46 19.04 6.32
C GLU A 132 22.81 18.52 5.02
N ILE A 133 21.49 18.60 4.88
CA ILE A 133 20.79 18.27 3.64
C ILE A 133 21.31 19.12 2.48
N ILE A 134 21.43 20.45 2.68
CA ILE A 134 21.97 21.37 1.66
C ILE A 134 23.41 20.97 1.29
N ARG A 135 24.26 20.73 2.28
CA ARG A 135 25.66 20.34 2.07
C ARG A 135 25.77 19.06 1.24
N ARG A 136 24.98 18.02 1.56
CA ARG A 136 24.97 16.76 0.82
C ARG A 136 24.43 16.93 -0.60
N SER A 137 23.40 17.73 -0.79
CA SER A 137 22.85 18.04 -2.09
C SER A 137 23.85 18.74 -3.01
N LEU A 138 24.58 19.75 -2.48
CA LEU A 138 25.61 20.45 -3.22
C LEU A 138 26.81 19.53 -3.55
N ALA A 139 27.24 18.69 -2.62
CA ALA A 139 28.30 17.73 -2.85
C ALA A 139 27.92 16.69 -3.91
N CYS A 140 26.69 16.18 -3.88
CA CYS A 140 26.17 15.28 -4.87
C CYS A 140 26.08 15.93 -6.27
N GLY A 141 25.64 17.19 -6.33
CA GLY A 141 25.53 17.95 -7.59
C GLY A 141 26.88 18.25 -8.24
N SER A 142 27.98 18.37 -7.46
CA SER A 142 29.31 18.63 -7.97
C SER A 142 30.01 17.39 -8.55
N ASP A 143 29.89 16.24 -7.89
CA ASP A 143 30.46 14.96 -8.32
C ASP A 143 29.64 13.78 -7.75
N ILE A 144 28.68 13.31 -8.53
CA ILE A 144 27.80 12.19 -8.14
C ILE A 144 28.60 10.91 -7.86
N GLN A 145 29.66 10.64 -8.62
CA GLN A 145 30.41 9.41 -8.47
C GLN A 145 31.22 9.40 -7.19
N SER A 146 31.91 10.49 -6.89
CA SER A 146 32.66 10.66 -5.64
C SER A 146 31.75 10.62 -4.43
N PHE A 147 30.59 11.29 -4.52
CA PHE A 147 29.57 11.26 -3.47
C PHE A 147 29.04 9.85 -3.21
N ARG A 148 28.72 9.08 -4.25
CA ARG A 148 28.30 7.68 -4.09
C ARG A 148 29.40 6.81 -3.47
N ASN A 149 30.65 7.00 -3.87
CA ASN A 149 31.77 6.25 -3.33
C ASN A 149 31.97 6.52 -1.83
N SER A 150 31.70 7.74 -1.36
CA SER A 150 31.84 8.08 0.07
C SER A 150 30.82 7.37 0.97
N TYR A 151 29.67 6.92 0.41
CA TYR A 151 28.63 6.17 1.12
C TYR A 151 28.62 4.67 0.77
N PHE A 152 29.62 4.19 0.03
CA PHE A 152 29.62 2.80 -0.45
C PHE A 152 29.58 1.78 0.69
N ASP A 153 30.44 1.95 1.71
CA ASP A 153 30.52 1.00 2.83
C ASP A 153 29.24 0.99 3.68
N GLU A 154 28.61 2.14 3.88
CA GLU A 154 27.35 2.25 4.60
C GLU A 154 26.20 1.57 3.83
N THR A 155 26.17 1.79 2.51
CA THR A 155 25.19 1.17 1.61
C THR A 155 25.34 -0.36 1.58
N GLU A 156 26.56 -0.87 1.50
CA GLU A 156 26.84 -2.32 1.54
C GLU A 156 26.44 -2.93 2.88
N LYS A 157 26.73 -2.27 4.01
CA LYS A 157 26.27 -2.74 5.33
C LYS A 157 24.76 -2.80 5.43
N LEU A 158 24.06 -1.77 4.96
CA LEU A 158 22.60 -1.76 4.94
C LEU A 158 22.04 -2.85 4.04
N ALA A 159 22.60 -3.02 2.84
CA ALA A 159 22.20 -4.08 1.92
C ALA A 159 22.39 -5.47 2.52
N ALA A 160 23.52 -5.72 3.19
CA ALA A 160 23.77 -6.99 3.88
C ALA A 160 22.76 -7.24 5.02
N LYS A 161 22.47 -6.19 5.82
CA LYS A 161 21.47 -6.25 6.89
C LYS A 161 20.07 -6.59 6.36
N ILE A 162 19.64 -5.93 5.27
CA ILE A 162 18.35 -6.21 4.63
C ILE A 162 18.32 -7.63 4.05
N ALA A 163 19.40 -8.09 3.42
CA ALA A 163 19.48 -9.43 2.88
C ALA A 163 19.36 -10.51 3.97
N LEU A 164 20.03 -10.29 5.11
CA LEU A 164 19.90 -11.18 6.28
C LEU A 164 18.47 -11.16 6.82
N ALA A 165 17.89 -9.98 7.03
CA ALA A 165 16.51 -9.84 7.51
C ALA A 165 15.50 -10.58 6.60
N ARG A 166 15.65 -10.47 5.28
CA ARG A 166 14.81 -11.18 4.30
C ARG A 166 14.96 -12.71 4.39
N SER A 167 16.11 -13.21 4.79
CA SER A 167 16.31 -14.67 4.92
C SER A 167 15.69 -15.27 6.17
N ILE A 168 15.44 -14.46 7.22
CA ILE A 168 14.93 -14.94 8.51
C ILE A 168 13.48 -14.53 8.79
N VAL A 169 12.91 -13.56 8.06
CA VAL A 169 11.60 -12.96 8.38
C VAL A 169 10.46 -13.98 8.39
N GLU A 170 10.51 -14.98 7.53
CA GLU A 170 9.49 -16.04 7.47
C GLU A 170 9.53 -16.99 8.68
N GLU A 171 10.69 -17.11 9.33
CA GLU A 171 10.91 -17.99 10.49
C GLU A 171 10.63 -17.30 11.83
N ILE A 172 10.27 -16.00 11.80
CA ILE A 172 10.03 -15.24 13.04
C ILE A 172 8.73 -15.65 13.68
N GLU A 173 8.83 -16.07 14.94
CA GLU A 173 7.68 -16.45 15.74
C GLU A 173 6.92 -15.26 16.30
N VAL A 174 5.59 -15.32 16.19
CA VAL A 174 4.65 -14.35 16.78
C VAL A 174 3.88 -15.07 17.88
N SER A 175 4.07 -14.65 19.11
CA SER A 175 3.35 -15.22 20.25
C SER A 175 1.89 -14.77 20.29
N GLU A 176 1.03 -15.54 20.96
CA GLU A 176 -0.38 -15.19 21.17
C GLU A 176 -0.54 -13.82 21.83
N ALA A 177 0.35 -13.47 22.79
CA ALA A 177 0.35 -12.17 23.44
C ALA A 177 0.57 -11.01 22.44
N MET A 178 1.41 -11.19 21.40
CA MET A 178 1.64 -10.18 20.37
C MET A 178 0.43 -10.06 19.43
N MET A 179 -0.24 -11.17 19.13
CA MET A 179 -1.48 -11.15 18.34
C MET A 179 -2.59 -10.41 19.09
N GLN A 180 -2.73 -10.66 20.40
CA GLN A 180 -3.69 -9.94 21.25
C GLN A 180 -3.36 -8.45 21.36
N LEU A 181 -2.09 -8.07 21.50
CA LEU A 181 -1.65 -6.68 21.51
C LEU A 181 -2.02 -5.99 20.19
N ALA A 182 -1.72 -6.60 19.05
CA ALA A 182 -2.08 -6.06 17.73
C ALA A 182 -3.59 -5.86 17.57
N ALA A 183 -4.39 -6.85 17.98
CA ALA A 183 -5.84 -6.76 17.96
C ALA A 183 -6.38 -5.61 18.85
N GLN A 184 -5.83 -5.45 20.05
CA GLN A 184 -6.19 -4.35 20.96
C GLN A 184 -5.87 -2.98 20.37
N MET A 185 -4.67 -2.81 19.77
CA MET A 185 -4.27 -1.56 19.14
C MET A 185 -5.17 -1.20 17.96
N CYS A 186 -5.50 -2.16 17.09
CA CYS A 186 -6.40 -1.95 15.96
C CYS A 186 -7.83 -1.62 16.39
N ALA A 187 -8.33 -2.27 17.47
CA ALA A 187 -9.63 -1.97 18.05
C ALA A 187 -9.68 -0.54 18.63
N GLN A 188 -8.64 -0.12 19.35
CA GLN A 188 -8.52 1.24 19.90
C GLN A 188 -8.41 2.31 18.79
N ALA A 189 -7.80 1.95 17.65
CA ALA A 189 -7.68 2.82 16.47
C ALA A 189 -8.96 2.83 15.61
N PHE A 190 -10.01 2.10 15.99
CA PHE A 190 -11.26 1.95 15.22
C PHE A 190 -11.03 1.50 13.77
N CYS A 191 -10.03 0.65 13.53
CA CYS A 191 -9.76 0.11 12.21
C CYS A 191 -10.93 -0.75 11.71
N ALA A 192 -11.26 -0.62 10.43
CA ALA A 192 -12.28 -1.47 9.82
C ALA A 192 -11.66 -2.75 9.26
N GLY A 193 -12.25 -3.89 9.60
CA GLY A 193 -11.78 -5.19 9.13
C GLY A 193 -10.47 -5.63 9.80
N HIS A 194 -9.92 -6.74 9.33
CA HIS A 194 -8.78 -7.42 9.96
C HIS A 194 -7.46 -7.32 9.19
N ARG A 195 -7.40 -6.47 8.15
CA ARG A 195 -6.15 -6.23 7.41
C ARG A 195 -5.11 -5.51 8.25
N ALA A 196 -5.57 -4.61 9.11
CA ALA A 196 -4.69 -3.82 9.97
C ALA A 196 -3.87 -4.72 10.88
N GLU A 197 -4.51 -5.70 11.55
CA GLU A 197 -3.83 -6.65 12.44
C GLU A 197 -2.79 -7.47 11.69
N ILE A 198 -3.12 -7.97 10.50
CA ILE A 198 -2.21 -8.78 9.68
C ILE A 198 -1.00 -7.95 9.28
N TYR A 199 -1.20 -6.75 8.71
CA TYR A 199 -0.09 -5.88 8.31
C TYR A 199 0.74 -5.40 9.50
N LEU A 200 0.11 -5.20 10.65
CA LEU A 200 0.80 -4.80 11.88
C LEU A 200 1.77 -5.90 12.34
N LEU A 201 1.34 -7.15 12.34
CA LEU A 201 2.19 -8.28 12.70
C LEU A 201 3.29 -8.54 11.67
N GLU A 202 2.99 -8.46 10.37
CA GLU A 202 4.00 -8.61 9.33
C GLU A 202 5.06 -7.48 9.38
N ALA A 203 4.66 -6.25 9.66
CA ALA A 203 5.59 -5.14 9.86
C ALA A 203 6.44 -5.34 11.13
N ALA A 204 5.84 -5.82 12.23
CA ALA A 204 6.56 -6.14 13.46
C ALA A 204 7.57 -7.27 13.27
N LYS A 205 7.24 -8.31 12.49
CA LYS A 205 8.19 -9.36 12.06
C LYS A 205 9.37 -8.75 11.30
N ALA A 206 9.09 -7.86 10.35
CA ALA A 206 10.16 -7.21 9.57
C ALA A 206 11.08 -6.36 10.47
N ILE A 207 10.54 -5.65 11.46
CA ILE A 207 11.32 -4.88 12.46
C ILE A 207 12.18 -5.84 13.31
N ALA A 208 11.61 -6.95 13.78
CA ALA A 208 12.35 -7.97 14.53
C ALA A 208 13.48 -8.57 13.68
N ALA A 209 13.21 -8.87 12.40
CA ALA A 209 14.20 -9.37 11.45
C ALA A 209 15.36 -8.39 11.23
N LEU A 210 15.05 -7.10 11.05
CA LEU A 210 16.05 -6.03 10.95
C LEU A 210 16.89 -5.88 12.23
N ALA A 211 16.33 -6.26 13.37
CA ALA A 211 17.04 -6.32 14.65
C ALA A 211 17.72 -7.68 14.91
N GLU A 212 17.79 -8.55 13.90
CA GLU A 212 18.42 -9.88 13.95
C GLU A 212 17.86 -10.78 15.06
N ARG A 213 16.54 -10.69 15.31
CA ARG A 213 15.82 -11.50 16.29
C ARG A 213 14.85 -12.45 15.60
N ASN A 214 14.61 -13.61 16.20
CA ASN A 214 13.69 -14.62 15.70
C ASN A 214 12.31 -14.61 16.40
N TYR A 215 12.01 -13.57 17.18
CA TYR A 215 10.73 -13.35 17.86
C TYR A 215 10.36 -11.88 17.91
N VAL A 216 9.06 -11.61 17.94
CA VAL A 216 8.49 -10.25 18.02
C VAL A 216 8.38 -9.80 19.48
N LEU A 217 8.72 -8.56 19.74
CA LEU A 217 8.56 -7.87 21.02
C LEU A 217 7.43 -6.85 20.98
N PRO A 218 6.82 -6.45 22.12
CA PRO A 218 5.80 -5.40 22.15
C PRO A 218 6.23 -4.10 21.46
N LYS A 219 7.46 -3.66 21.68
CA LYS A 219 8.03 -2.46 21.03
C LYS A 219 8.03 -2.53 19.51
N ASP A 220 8.16 -3.74 18.92
CA ASP A 220 8.15 -3.90 17.47
C ASP A 220 6.74 -3.71 16.92
N VAL A 221 5.72 -4.15 17.67
CA VAL A 221 4.31 -3.91 17.36
C VAL A 221 3.97 -2.42 17.46
N GLU A 222 4.47 -1.75 18.52
CA GLU A 222 4.30 -0.30 18.70
C GLU A 222 4.98 0.50 17.59
N GLU A 223 6.19 0.14 17.20
CA GLU A 223 6.91 0.77 16.09
C GLU A 223 6.20 0.52 14.75
N ALA A 224 5.75 -0.71 14.50
CA ALA A 224 4.98 -1.05 13.32
C ALA A 224 3.67 -0.27 13.22
N ALA A 225 3.02 0.00 14.36
CA ALA A 225 1.77 0.75 14.43
C ALA A 225 1.92 2.17 13.85
N MET A 226 3.09 2.80 14.00
CA MET A 226 3.35 4.14 13.43
C MET A 226 3.26 4.16 11.90
N PHE A 227 3.47 3.03 11.23
CA PHE A 227 3.41 2.91 9.78
C PHE A 227 2.09 2.30 9.28
N VAL A 228 1.46 1.44 10.08
CA VAL A 228 0.31 0.66 9.64
C VAL A 228 -1.02 1.32 9.98
N LEU A 229 -1.13 2.00 11.12
CA LEU A 229 -2.41 2.53 11.59
C LEU A 229 -2.80 3.91 11.04
N PRO A 230 -1.91 4.88 10.77
CA PRO A 230 -2.29 6.27 10.51
C PRO A 230 -3.35 6.46 9.42
N HIS A 231 -3.26 5.72 8.32
CA HIS A 231 -4.19 5.80 7.19
C HIS A 231 -5.44 4.92 7.34
N ARG A 232 -5.54 4.16 8.45
CA ARG A 232 -6.66 3.26 8.79
C ARG A 232 -7.47 3.72 9.98
N MET A 233 -6.93 4.65 10.78
CA MET A 233 -7.62 5.16 11.97
C MET A 233 -8.92 5.87 11.58
N ARG A 234 -9.98 5.58 12.32
CA ARG A 234 -11.27 6.25 12.17
C ARG A 234 -11.62 7.01 13.45
N LYS A 235 -12.46 8.03 13.32
CA LYS A 235 -13.04 8.68 14.49
C LYS A 235 -13.94 7.68 15.22
N PRO A 236 -13.97 7.71 16.58
CA PRO A 236 -14.97 6.95 17.33
C PRO A 236 -16.37 7.24 16.76
N PRO A 237 -17.27 6.25 16.69
CA PRO A 237 -18.66 6.53 16.38
C PRO A 237 -19.18 7.56 17.40
N GLU A 238 -19.62 8.71 16.93
CA GLU A 238 -20.35 9.66 17.79
C GLU A 238 -21.52 8.88 18.37
N GLN A 239 -21.61 8.82 19.71
CA GLN A 239 -22.81 8.35 20.35
C GLN A 239 -23.90 9.27 19.87
N GLN A 240 -24.81 8.76 19.02
CA GLN A 240 -26.05 9.43 18.72
C GLN A 240 -26.71 9.64 20.10
N GLN A 241 -26.66 10.86 20.61
CA GLN A 241 -27.56 11.29 21.66
C GLN A 241 -28.94 11.14 21.01
N GLU A 242 -29.67 10.10 21.42
CA GLU A 242 -31.10 10.01 21.15
C GLU A 242 -31.71 11.30 21.69
N ASP A 243 -32.16 12.14 20.78
CA ASP A 243 -32.93 13.35 21.11
C ASP A 243 -34.21 12.86 21.79
N PRO A 244 -34.48 13.23 23.07
CA PRO A 244 -35.66 12.76 23.78
C PRO A 244 -36.99 13.36 23.24
N GLU A 245 -36.96 14.18 22.21
CA GLU A 245 -38.12 14.91 21.69
C GLU A 245 -38.91 14.19 20.56
N GLN A 246 -38.57 12.94 20.19
CA GLN A 246 -39.33 12.21 19.17
C GLN A 246 -40.26 11.11 19.68
N GLN A 247 -40.56 11.07 21.00
CA GLN A 247 -41.49 10.07 21.56
C GLN A 247 -42.90 10.61 21.89
N GLU A 248 -43.31 11.81 21.44
CA GLU A 248 -44.63 12.36 21.80
C GLU A 248 -45.59 12.56 20.62
N GLU A 249 -45.46 11.89 19.49
CA GLU A 249 -46.47 11.96 18.42
C GLU A 249 -46.81 10.60 17.80
N GLU A 250 -47.32 9.66 18.58
CA GLU A 250 -48.18 8.57 18.07
C GLU A 250 -49.18 8.17 19.16
N GLN A 251 -50.21 9.01 19.37
CA GLN A 251 -51.48 8.58 19.94
C GLN A 251 -52.48 8.30 18.79
N PRO A 252 -53.03 7.11 18.66
CA PRO A 252 -54.07 6.85 17.69
C PRO A 252 -55.35 7.54 18.14
N ASP A 253 -55.93 8.38 17.30
CA ASP A 253 -57.35 8.85 17.44
C ASP A 253 -58.29 7.69 17.31
N GLU A 254 -58.74 7.11 18.43
CA GLU A 254 -59.95 6.32 18.55
C GLU A 254 -61.12 7.28 18.76
N ASN A 255 -61.75 7.75 17.67
CA ASN A 255 -63.15 8.24 17.69
C ASN A 255 -63.59 8.60 16.28
N GLU A 256 -64.17 7.61 15.55
CA GLU A 256 -65.17 7.84 14.52
C GLU A 256 -65.82 6.48 14.12
N GLN A 257 -66.69 6.01 14.98
CA GLN A 257 -67.76 5.06 14.63
C GLN A 257 -68.96 5.35 15.53
N GLN A 258 -69.84 6.18 15.07
CA GLN A 258 -71.30 6.12 15.35
C GLN A 258 -71.97 7.26 14.58
N ASP A 259 -72.77 6.88 13.67
CA ASP A 259 -73.98 7.51 13.16
C ASP A 259 -74.12 7.42 11.63
N GLN A 260 -74.81 6.38 11.19
CA GLN A 260 -75.68 6.42 10.02
C GLN A 260 -76.47 5.08 9.95
N ASP A 261 -77.48 5.00 10.78
CA ASP A 261 -78.71 4.29 10.46
C ASP A 261 -79.82 5.32 10.72
N GLU A 262 -80.65 5.57 9.69
CA GLU A 262 -81.98 6.14 9.57
C GLU A 262 -82.06 7.16 8.40
N ASP A 263 -82.49 6.72 7.24
CA ASP A 263 -83.69 6.94 6.38
C ASP A 263 -83.34 6.55 4.93
#